data_0707d6265dc96a49b96ecb9484dd61d9
#
_entry.id   0707d6265dc96a49b96ecb9484dd61d9
#
_cell.length_a   1.000
_cell.length_b   1.000
_cell.length_c   1.000
_cell.angle_alpha   90.00
_cell.angle_beta   90.00
_cell.angle_gamma   90.00
#
_symmetry.space_group_name_H-M   'P 1'
#
loop_
_entity.id
_entity.type
_entity.pdbx_description
1 polymer ?
#
loop_
_entity_poly.entity_id
_entity_poly.type
_entity_poly.pdbx_seq_one_letter_code
_entity_poly.pdbx_strand_id
1 'polypeptide(L)'
;MQKPGGGGPIPIFQTLFARVPASLWLIRSCLRNSIPFSEEAALPTRDDAWKLLCEYTRSESLRKHMLAVEACVRAYARKHGADEELWGLAALLHDFDYERWPNEAHAPDKEHPAEGAKILREQGYSEEIVRAILSHADYCNVPRRSPLEHTLFACDELAGFLTACAYVRPSKSILDLEVDSVKRRLKDKAFAKGVSRDDVRKGGEEMGVPLEEHIAFCIAALREHADALGLRGTIVTQAATT
;
A
#
# COMPACT_ATOMS: atom_id res chain seq x y z
N MET A 1 68.57 6.21 -0.74
CA MET A 1 69.32 6.14 -2.00
C MET A 1 68.38 5.76 -3.10
N GLN A 2 68.20 6.59 -3.92
CA GLN A 2 68.07 6.89 -5.36
C GLN A 2 66.65 6.87 -5.91
N LYS A 3 66.14 8.05 -6.22
CA LYS A 3 65.36 8.37 -7.42
C LYS A 3 66.37 8.46 -8.60
N PRO A 4 66.01 8.50 -9.87
CA PRO A 4 64.87 9.16 -10.54
C PRO A 4 64.36 8.32 -11.76
N GLY A 5 63.35 8.66 -12.49
CA GLY A 5 63.02 9.78 -13.31
C GLY A 5 62.54 9.28 -14.67
N GLY A 6 61.67 9.98 -15.36
CA GLY A 6 61.45 9.81 -16.79
C GLY A 6 59.98 10.00 -17.21
N GLY A 7 59.58 11.25 -17.42
CA GLY A 7 58.39 11.60 -18.16
C GLY A 7 58.62 11.50 -19.66
N GLY A 8 57.60 11.01 -20.40
CA GLY A 8 57.52 11.08 -21.84
C GLY A 8 56.14 11.60 -22.26
N PRO A 9 56.03 12.44 -23.29
CA PRO A 9 54.82 13.16 -23.63
C PRO A 9 53.78 12.33 -24.39
N ILE A 10 52.52 12.62 -24.09
CA ILE A 10 51.32 12.04 -24.73
C ILE A 10 51.20 12.66 -26.15
N PRO A 11 51.01 11.87 -27.22
CA PRO A 11 50.74 12.43 -28.53
C PRO A 11 49.28 12.89 -28.69
N ILE A 12 49.19 14.14 -29.19
CA ILE A 12 47.93 14.79 -29.58
C ILE A 12 47.40 14.09 -30.83
N PHE A 13 46.26 13.45 -30.73
CA PHE A 13 45.54 12.95 -31.92
C PHE A 13 44.75 14.09 -32.55
N GLN A 14 45.15 14.48 -33.75
CA GLN A 14 44.48 15.43 -34.62
C GLN A 14 43.13 14.85 -35.06
N THR A 15 42.07 15.63 -34.84
CA THR A 15 40.70 15.39 -35.32
C THR A 15 40.65 15.48 -36.84
N LEU A 16 40.38 14.36 -37.52
CA LEU A 16 40.04 14.31 -38.92
C LEU A 16 38.55 14.55 -39.11
N PHE A 17 38.14 15.75 -39.52
CA PHE A 17 36.79 16.04 -39.96
C PHE A 17 36.60 15.45 -41.37
N ALA A 18 35.95 14.29 -41.45
CA ALA A 18 35.45 13.77 -42.72
C ALA A 18 34.17 14.52 -43.11
N ARG A 19 34.21 15.26 -44.22
CA ARG A 19 33.04 15.91 -44.82
C ARG A 19 32.10 14.82 -45.38
N VAL A 20 30.88 14.74 -44.84
CA VAL A 20 29.79 13.89 -45.37
C VAL A 20 29.16 14.59 -46.57
N PRO A 21 29.04 13.96 -47.73
CA PRO A 21 28.44 14.59 -48.90
C PRO A 21 26.94 14.82 -48.77
N ALA A 22 26.47 15.93 -49.32
CA ALA A 22 25.10 16.46 -49.21
C ALA A 22 23.99 15.59 -49.84
N SER A 23 24.32 14.46 -50.48
CA SER A 23 23.39 13.57 -51.17
C SER A 23 22.66 12.56 -50.26
N LEU A 24 22.96 12.51 -48.94
CA LEU A 24 22.30 11.59 -48.01
C LEU A 24 21.13 12.24 -47.21
N TRP A 25 20.75 13.49 -47.56
CA TRP A 25 19.67 14.23 -46.88
C TRP A 25 18.27 13.97 -47.43
N LEU A 26 18.13 13.24 -48.54
CA LEU A 26 16.85 13.05 -49.22
C LEU A 26 16.14 11.71 -48.94
N ILE A 27 16.66 10.83 -48.09
CA ILE A 27 16.01 9.54 -47.77
C ILE A 27 15.40 9.53 -46.37
N ARG A 28 15.43 10.66 -45.62
CA ARG A 28 14.84 10.74 -44.26
C ARG A 28 13.40 11.26 -44.23
N SER A 29 12.74 11.43 -45.37
CA SER A 29 11.39 12.02 -45.43
C SER A 29 10.23 11.04 -45.65
N CYS A 30 10.45 9.73 -45.67
CA CYS A 30 9.39 8.76 -45.98
C CYS A 30 9.19 7.61 -44.99
N LEU A 31 9.62 7.73 -43.73
CA LEU A 31 9.24 6.75 -42.71
C LEU A 31 8.95 7.47 -41.39
N ARG A 32 8.03 8.46 -41.39
CA ARG A 32 7.24 8.79 -40.22
C ARG A 32 6.00 7.89 -40.25
N ASN A 33 6.20 6.61 -40.08
CA ASN A 33 5.16 5.81 -39.45
C ASN A 33 5.11 6.28 -38.02
N SER A 34 4.17 7.16 -37.74
CA SER A 34 3.69 7.45 -36.38
C SER A 34 3.25 6.11 -35.80
N ILE A 35 4.10 5.48 -35.01
CA ILE A 35 3.65 4.51 -34.04
C ILE A 35 2.67 5.34 -33.21
N PRO A 36 1.37 4.99 -33.16
CA PRO A 36 0.47 5.70 -32.27
C PRO A 36 1.11 5.57 -30.89
N PHE A 37 1.36 6.72 -30.25
CA PHE A 37 1.66 6.80 -28.83
C PHE A 37 0.53 6.00 -28.19
N SER A 38 0.83 4.81 -27.70
CA SER A 38 -0.14 3.99 -27.01
C SER A 38 -0.73 4.89 -25.94
N GLU A 39 -2.01 5.14 -26.03
CA GLU A 39 -2.80 5.81 -25.00
C GLU A 39 -2.40 5.10 -23.72
N GLU A 40 -1.64 5.79 -22.88
CA GLU A 40 -1.19 5.23 -21.60
C GLU A 40 -2.47 4.91 -20.87
N ALA A 41 -2.80 3.63 -20.75
CA ALA A 41 -4.06 3.19 -20.19
C ALA A 41 -4.17 3.84 -18.82
N ALA A 42 -5.18 4.69 -18.64
CA ALA A 42 -5.38 5.41 -17.39
C ALA A 42 -5.43 4.39 -16.24
N LEU A 43 -4.63 4.60 -15.21
CA LEU A 43 -4.63 3.73 -14.04
C LEU A 43 -6.05 3.61 -13.48
N PRO A 44 -6.47 2.43 -13.03
CA PRO A 44 -7.79 2.24 -12.43
C PRO A 44 -8.02 3.24 -11.29
N THR A 45 -9.20 3.83 -11.28
CA THR A 45 -9.60 4.80 -10.26
C THR A 45 -10.03 4.11 -8.97
N ARG A 46 -10.14 4.88 -7.87
CA ARG A 46 -10.73 4.36 -6.62
C ARG A 46 -12.15 3.84 -6.81
N ASP A 47 -12.96 4.46 -7.68
CA ASP A 47 -14.31 3.98 -7.97
C ASP A 47 -14.30 2.65 -8.71
N ASP A 48 -13.34 2.41 -9.59
CA ASP A 48 -13.17 1.12 -10.26
C ASP A 48 -12.71 0.05 -9.27
N ALA A 49 -11.78 0.39 -8.37
CA ALA A 49 -11.35 -0.49 -7.29
C ALA A 49 -12.51 -0.85 -6.34
N TRP A 50 -13.37 0.12 -6.01
CA TRP A 50 -14.55 -0.13 -5.18
C TRP A 50 -15.56 -1.05 -5.87
N LYS A 51 -15.80 -0.88 -7.19
CA LYS A 51 -16.65 -1.80 -7.96
C LYS A 51 -16.08 -3.22 -7.95
N LEU A 52 -14.78 -3.35 -8.22
CA LEU A 52 -14.09 -4.64 -8.19
C LEU A 52 -14.21 -5.30 -6.81
N LEU A 53 -13.91 -4.57 -5.73
CA LEU A 53 -14.07 -5.05 -4.37
C LEU A 53 -15.50 -5.53 -4.11
N CYS A 54 -16.52 -4.76 -4.49
CA CYS A 54 -17.92 -5.12 -4.29
C CYS A 54 -18.38 -6.33 -5.12
N GLU A 55 -17.75 -6.57 -6.26
CA GLU A 55 -18.00 -7.76 -7.08
C GLU A 55 -17.51 -9.04 -6.39
N TYR A 56 -16.33 -8.98 -5.76
CA TYR A 56 -15.68 -10.16 -5.17
C TYR A 56 -16.04 -10.38 -3.71
N THR A 57 -16.26 -9.33 -2.95
CA THR A 57 -16.56 -9.38 -1.52
C THR A 57 -17.99 -8.95 -1.24
N ARG A 58 -18.80 -9.81 -0.64
CA ARG A 58 -20.20 -9.53 -0.21
C ARG A 58 -20.29 -9.15 1.26
N SER A 59 -19.36 -9.65 2.09
CA SER A 59 -19.30 -9.39 3.52
C SER A 59 -19.12 -7.89 3.80
N GLU A 60 -20.11 -7.29 4.46
CA GLU A 60 -20.03 -5.88 4.88
C GLU A 60 -18.89 -5.67 5.89
N SER A 61 -18.62 -6.64 6.76
CA SER A 61 -17.55 -6.55 7.74
C SER A 61 -16.19 -6.55 7.07
N LEU A 62 -15.96 -7.37 6.03
CA LEU A 62 -14.72 -7.39 5.28
C LEU A 62 -14.53 -6.12 4.44
N ARG A 63 -15.61 -5.62 3.82
CA ARG A 63 -15.58 -4.30 3.15
C ARG A 63 -15.18 -3.17 4.10
N LYS A 64 -15.75 -3.16 5.32
CA LYS A 64 -15.40 -2.17 6.35
C LYS A 64 -13.96 -2.32 6.83
N HIS A 65 -13.44 -3.54 6.91
CA HIS A 65 -12.04 -3.78 7.22
C HIS A 65 -11.14 -3.12 6.16
N MET A 66 -11.35 -3.43 4.88
CA MET A 66 -10.57 -2.83 3.79
C MET A 66 -10.64 -1.29 3.77
N LEU A 67 -11.81 -0.71 4.03
CA LEU A 67 -11.96 0.75 4.18
C LEU A 67 -11.20 1.30 5.40
N ALA A 68 -11.14 0.56 6.50
CA ALA A 68 -10.38 0.97 7.68
C ALA A 68 -8.87 0.92 7.42
N VAL A 69 -8.39 -0.12 6.74
CA VAL A 69 -6.99 -0.22 6.30
C VAL A 69 -6.66 0.89 5.31
N GLU A 70 -7.53 1.16 4.32
CA GLU A 70 -7.39 2.28 3.38
C GLU A 70 -7.21 3.62 4.13
N ALA A 71 -8.05 3.90 5.13
CA ALA A 71 -7.97 5.14 5.90
C ALA A 71 -6.60 5.29 6.61
N CYS A 72 -6.10 4.23 7.21
CA CYS A 72 -4.80 4.23 7.90
C CYS A 72 -3.64 4.39 6.91
N VAL A 73 -3.64 3.65 5.81
CA VAL A 73 -2.57 3.67 4.81
C VAL A 73 -2.52 5.01 4.06
N ARG A 74 -3.66 5.61 3.70
CA ARG A 74 -3.73 6.97 3.14
C ARG A 74 -3.16 8.02 4.09
N ALA A 75 -3.46 7.91 5.39
CA ALA A 75 -2.90 8.82 6.38
C ALA A 75 -1.37 8.71 6.44
N TYR A 76 -0.82 7.49 6.37
CA TYR A 76 0.62 7.29 6.27
C TYR A 76 1.20 7.80 4.96
N ALA A 77 0.52 7.62 3.82
CA ALA A 77 0.95 8.20 2.54
C ALA A 77 1.13 9.71 2.64
N ARG A 78 0.14 10.42 3.21
CA ARG A 78 0.24 11.87 3.49
C ARG A 78 1.41 12.21 4.40
N LYS A 79 1.63 11.44 5.47
CA LYS A 79 2.75 11.64 6.39
C LYS A 79 4.12 11.50 5.71
N HIS A 80 4.22 10.59 4.75
CA HIS A 80 5.45 10.33 3.99
C HIS A 80 5.60 11.19 2.74
N GLY A 81 4.60 11.98 2.35
CA GLY A 81 4.58 12.72 1.09
C GLY A 81 4.56 11.79 -0.14
N ALA A 82 3.98 10.59 0.02
CA ALA A 82 3.84 9.59 -1.02
C ALA A 82 2.52 9.74 -1.80
N ASP A 83 2.37 8.98 -2.88
CA ASP A 83 1.14 8.95 -3.67
C ASP A 83 -0.01 8.33 -2.87
N GLU A 84 -0.91 9.19 -2.37
CA GLU A 84 -2.04 8.79 -1.53
C GLU A 84 -3.04 7.92 -2.30
N GLU A 85 -3.25 8.17 -3.62
CA GLU A 85 -4.17 7.36 -4.41
C GLU A 85 -3.61 5.95 -4.64
N LEU A 86 -2.37 5.84 -5.03
CA LEU A 86 -1.72 4.54 -5.22
C LEU A 86 -1.72 3.71 -3.93
N TRP A 87 -1.35 4.33 -2.80
CA TRP A 87 -1.33 3.64 -1.50
C TRP A 87 -2.73 3.24 -1.04
N GLY A 88 -3.71 4.12 -1.28
CA GLY A 88 -5.12 3.86 -0.99
C GLY A 88 -5.68 2.69 -1.79
N LEU A 89 -5.35 2.60 -3.09
CA LEU A 89 -5.77 1.48 -3.94
C LEU A 89 -5.22 0.14 -3.44
N ALA A 90 -3.93 0.08 -3.09
CA ALA A 90 -3.33 -1.13 -2.54
C ALA A 90 -4.04 -1.58 -1.25
N ALA A 91 -4.33 -0.62 -0.36
CA ALA A 91 -5.00 -0.90 0.90
C ALA A 91 -6.47 -1.29 0.72
N LEU A 92 -7.19 -0.63 -0.19
CA LEU A 92 -8.59 -0.94 -0.48
C LEU A 92 -8.77 -2.33 -1.07
N LEU A 93 -7.77 -2.82 -1.82
CA LEU A 93 -7.86 -4.08 -2.55
C LEU A 93 -7.06 -5.22 -1.91
N HIS A 94 -6.43 -5.03 -0.75
CA HIS A 94 -5.54 -6.06 -0.22
C HIS A 94 -6.22 -7.41 0.04
N ASP A 95 -7.48 -7.39 0.45
CA ASP A 95 -8.29 -8.56 0.84
C ASP A 95 -9.50 -8.81 -0.07
N PHE A 96 -9.62 -8.14 -1.24
CA PHE A 96 -10.86 -8.20 -2.04
C PHE A 96 -11.21 -9.60 -2.54
N ASP A 97 -10.22 -10.48 -2.68
CA ASP A 97 -10.35 -11.85 -3.16
C ASP A 97 -10.55 -12.87 -2.04
N TYR A 98 -10.34 -12.49 -0.76
CA TYR A 98 -10.33 -13.38 0.40
C TYR A 98 -11.62 -14.20 0.56
N GLU A 99 -12.78 -13.62 0.29
CA GLU A 99 -14.08 -14.30 0.41
C GLU A 99 -14.24 -15.43 -0.62
N ARG A 100 -13.61 -15.30 -1.79
CA ARG A 100 -13.66 -16.31 -2.85
C ARG A 100 -12.55 -17.36 -2.73
N TRP A 101 -11.38 -16.96 -2.27
CA TRP A 101 -10.20 -17.81 -2.15
C TRP A 101 -9.52 -17.63 -0.77
N PRO A 102 -10.20 -18.11 0.31
CA PRO A 102 -9.62 -18.00 1.64
C PRO A 102 -8.27 -18.74 1.73
N ASN A 103 -7.40 -18.27 2.60
CA ASN A 103 -6.03 -18.79 2.77
C ASN A 103 -5.94 -19.98 3.73
N GLU A 104 -6.80 -20.96 3.61
CA GLU A 104 -6.88 -22.09 4.54
C GLU A 104 -5.63 -22.96 4.55
N ALA A 105 -5.02 -23.17 3.37
CA ALA A 105 -3.80 -23.96 3.23
C ALA A 105 -2.51 -23.12 3.22
N HIS A 106 -2.63 -21.77 3.25
CA HIS A 106 -1.53 -20.84 3.04
C HIS A 106 -0.75 -21.14 1.76
N ALA A 107 -1.47 -21.47 0.67
CA ALA A 107 -0.87 -21.78 -0.62
C ALA A 107 -0.43 -20.48 -1.32
N PRO A 108 0.88 -20.30 -1.59
CA PRO A 108 1.42 -19.01 -2.02
C PRO A 108 1.00 -18.60 -3.44
N ASP A 109 0.37 -19.50 -4.21
CA ASP A 109 0.06 -19.32 -5.63
C ASP A 109 -1.41 -19.61 -6.02
N LYS A 110 -2.26 -20.02 -5.09
CA LYS A 110 -3.62 -20.53 -5.38
C LYS A 110 -4.73 -19.99 -4.49
N GLU A 111 -4.39 -19.23 -3.48
CA GLU A 111 -5.30 -18.66 -2.50
C GLU A 111 -5.09 -17.15 -2.42
N HIS A 112 -5.87 -16.49 -1.57
CA HIS A 112 -5.62 -15.10 -1.21
C HIS A 112 -4.16 -14.94 -0.71
N PRO A 113 -3.43 -13.89 -1.09
CA PRO A 113 -3.78 -12.83 -2.05
C PRO A 113 -3.32 -13.12 -3.50
N ALA A 114 -2.83 -14.33 -3.78
CA ALA A 114 -2.23 -14.66 -5.08
C ALA A 114 -3.25 -14.65 -6.21
N GLU A 115 -4.48 -15.09 -5.97
CA GLU A 115 -5.55 -15.05 -6.97
C GLU A 115 -5.96 -13.60 -7.25
N GLY A 116 -6.11 -12.79 -6.22
CA GLY A 116 -6.35 -11.35 -6.37
C GLY A 116 -5.26 -10.66 -7.18
N ALA A 117 -4.01 -10.99 -6.93
CA ALA A 117 -2.87 -10.43 -7.67
C ALA A 117 -2.91 -10.73 -9.18
N LYS A 118 -3.40 -11.92 -9.58
CA LYS A 118 -3.59 -12.25 -11.01
C LYS A 118 -4.65 -11.35 -11.64
N ILE A 119 -5.80 -11.21 -10.97
CA ILE A 119 -6.91 -10.37 -11.42
C ILE A 119 -6.48 -8.91 -11.55
N LEU A 120 -5.76 -8.38 -10.57
CA LEU A 120 -5.29 -7.00 -10.60
C LEU A 120 -4.34 -6.73 -11.78
N ARG A 121 -3.44 -7.68 -12.09
CA ARG A 121 -2.58 -7.58 -13.28
C ARG A 121 -3.38 -7.56 -14.58
N GLU A 122 -4.38 -8.43 -14.71
CA GLU A 122 -5.27 -8.49 -15.86
C GLU A 122 -6.08 -7.20 -16.04
N GLN A 123 -6.38 -6.50 -14.94
CA GLN A 123 -7.11 -5.23 -14.94
C GLN A 123 -6.19 -4.00 -15.02
N GLY A 124 -4.88 -4.18 -15.19
CA GLY A 124 -3.95 -3.09 -15.45
C GLY A 124 -3.50 -2.32 -14.20
N TYR A 125 -3.66 -2.88 -12.99
CA TYR A 125 -3.07 -2.31 -11.79
C TYR A 125 -1.55 -2.43 -11.82
N SER A 126 -0.84 -1.44 -11.26
CA SER A 126 0.61 -1.41 -11.27
C SER A 126 1.23 -2.55 -10.44
N GLU A 127 2.42 -3.02 -10.83
CA GLU A 127 3.16 -4.02 -10.05
C GLU A 127 3.51 -3.54 -8.65
N GLU A 128 3.56 -2.23 -8.41
CA GLU A 128 3.76 -1.68 -7.07
C GLU A 128 2.58 -2.01 -6.16
N ILE A 129 1.34 -1.84 -6.64
CA ILE A 129 0.11 -2.22 -5.92
C ILE A 129 0.06 -3.74 -5.72
N VAL A 130 0.25 -4.50 -6.80
CA VAL A 130 0.19 -5.97 -6.76
C VAL A 130 1.23 -6.54 -5.82
N ARG A 131 2.45 -6.01 -5.85
CA ARG A 131 3.51 -6.45 -4.97
C ARG A 131 3.24 -6.10 -3.50
N ALA A 132 2.69 -4.93 -3.22
CA ALA A 132 2.30 -4.55 -1.86
C ALA A 132 1.25 -5.53 -1.31
N ILE A 133 0.25 -5.87 -2.12
CA ILE A 133 -0.79 -6.84 -1.77
C ILE A 133 -0.18 -8.24 -1.55
N LEU A 134 0.69 -8.73 -2.42
CA LEU A 134 1.34 -10.03 -2.21
C LEU A 134 2.22 -10.07 -0.96
N SER A 135 2.86 -8.97 -0.60
CA SER A 135 3.81 -8.90 0.50
C SER A 135 3.17 -8.77 1.88
N HIS A 136 1.85 -8.48 1.96
CA HIS A 136 1.18 -8.39 3.25
C HIS A 136 0.97 -9.77 3.89
N ALA A 137 0.95 -10.84 3.10
CA ALA A 137 0.84 -12.22 3.57
C ALA A 137 2.21 -12.90 3.55
N ASP A 138 2.80 -13.18 4.71
CA ASP A 138 4.15 -13.76 4.84
C ASP A 138 4.32 -15.09 4.09
N TYR A 139 3.26 -15.90 4.00
CA TYR A 139 3.31 -17.20 3.30
C TYR A 139 3.43 -17.09 1.77
N CYS A 140 3.19 -15.92 1.20
CA CYS A 140 3.46 -15.66 -0.23
C CYS A 140 4.95 -15.54 -0.54
N ASN A 141 5.81 -15.48 0.47
CA ASN A 141 7.27 -15.38 0.34
C ASN A 141 7.73 -14.17 -0.51
N VAL A 142 6.95 -13.09 -0.51
CA VAL A 142 7.30 -11.82 -1.14
C VAL A 142 7.84 -10.88 -0.05
N PRO A 143 9.15 -10.65 0.01
CA PRO A 143 9.71 -9.82 1.08
C PRO A 143 9.28 -8.36 0.91
N ARG A 144 8.86 -7.72 2.00
CA ARG A 144 8.56 -6.28 2.04
C ARG A 144 9.84 -5.47 1.86
N ARG A 145 9.82 -4.46 0.97
CA ARG A 145 10.99 -3.64 0.61
C ARG A 145 10.66 -2.15 0.52
N SER A 146 9.44 -1.81 0.14
CA SER A 146 9.01 -0.42 -0.02
C SER A 146 8.27 0.10 1.21
N PRO A 147 8.23 1.42 1.42
CA PRO A 147 7.43 2.02 2.49
C PRO A 147 5.94 1.63 2.40
N LEU A 148 5.37 1.50 1.19
CA LEU A 148 3.99 1.05 1.01
C LEU A 148 3.79 -0.38 1.54
N GLU A 149 4.68 -1.31 1.18
CA GLU A 149 4.61 -2.71 1.59
C GLU A 149 4.65 -2.87 3.11
N HIS A 150 5.57 -2.17 3.78
CA HIS A 150 5.65 -2.15 5.25
C HIS A 150 4.43 -1.50 5.89
N THR A 151 3.93 -0.40 5.31
CA THR A 151 2.77 0.32 5.85
C THR A 151 1.48 -0.50 5.72
N LEU A 152 1.27 -1.14 4.57
CA LEU A 152 0.09 -2.00 4.37
C LEU A 152 0.07 -3.13 5.39
N PHE A 153 1.16 -3.88 5.51
CA PHE A 153 1.30 -4.96 6.50
C PHE A 153 1.06 -4.48 7.94
N ALA A 154 1.62 -3.32 8.30
CA ALA A 154 1.49 -2.79 9.65
C ALA A 154 0.07 -2.31 9.97
N CYS A 155 -0.64 -1.77 8.99
CA CYS A 155 -1.99 -1.23 9.17
C CYS A 155 -3.08 -2.31 9.16
N ASP A 156 -2.89 -3.40 8.45
CA ASP A 156 -3.88 -4.44 8.22
C ASP A 156 -4.45 -5.01 9.54
N GLU A 157 -3.68 -5.81 10.24
CA GLU A 157 -4.10 -6.44 11.50
C GLU A 157 -4.45 -5.41 12.58
N LEU A 158 -3.75 -4.27 12.63
CA LEU A 158 -4.02 -3.22 13.60
C LEU A 158 -5.37 -2.55 13.35
N ALA A 159 -5.75 -2.23 12.11
CA ALA A 159 -7.03 -1.60 11.80
C ALA A 159 -8.21 -2.49 12.21
N GLY A 160 -8.11 -3.80 11.93
CA GLY A 160 -9.08 -4.79 12.39
C GLY A 160 -9.18 -4.85 13.92
N PHE A 161 -8.03 -4.84 14.60
CA PHE A 161 -7.98 -4.84 16.07
C PHE A 161 -8.57 -3.58 16.70
N LEU A 162 -8.30 -2.41 16.15
CA LEU A 162 -8.86 -1.13 16.61
C LEU A 162 -10.38 -1.09 16.44
N THR A 163 -10.87 -1.57 15.32
CA THR A 163 -12.30 -1.72 15.04
C THR A 163 -12.97 -2.61 16.08
N ALA A 164 -12.38 -3.78 16.38
CA ALA A 164 -12.88 -4.67 17.43
C ALA A 164 -12.84 -4.00 18.81
N CYS A 165 -11.78 -3.24 19.14
CA CYS A 165 -11.70 -2.49 20.37
C CYS A 165 -12.81 -1.44 20.49
N ALA A 166 -13.14 -0.74 19.41
CA ALA A 166 -14.23 0.24 19.41
C ALA A 166 -15.59 -0.42 19.65
N TYR A 167 -15.89 -1.53 18.99
CA TYR A 167 -17.19 -2.20 19.12
C TYR A 167 -17.50 -2.75 20.53
N VAL A 168 -16.50 -3.10 21.32
CA VAL A 168 -16.72 -3.61 22.70
C VAL A 168 -16.78 -2.50 23.75
N ARG A 169 -16.64 -1.24 23.36
CA ARG A 169 -16.84 -0.10 24.26
C ARG A 169 -18.34 0.11 24.51
N PRO A 170 -18.75 0.67 25.67
CA PRO A 170 -20.14 1.06 25.88
C PRO A 170 -20.65 2.03 24.82
N SER A 171 -19.82 2.96 24.35
CA SER A 171 -20.09 3.91 23.27
C SER A 171 -20.14 3.28 21.88
N LYS A 172 -19.52 2.11 21.69
CA LYS A 172 -19.25 1.48 20.38
C LYS A 172 -18.54 2.44 19.42
N SER A 173 -17.68 3.31 19.93
CA SER A 173 -17.08 4.40 19.17
C SER A 173 -15.56 4.36 19.17
N ILE A 174 -14.98 4.71 18.02
CA ILE A 174 -13.54 4.98 17.87
C ILE A 174 -13.17 6.35 18.46
N LEU A 175 -14.15 7.26 18.58
CA LEU A 175 -13.90 8.65 18.98
C LEU A 175 -13.40 8.76 20.43
N ASP A 176 -13.76 7.82 21.30
CA ASP A 176 -13.32 7.77 22.71
C ASP A 176 -12.35 6.60 22.98
N LEU A 177 -11.85 5.92 21.93
CA LEU A 177 -10.87 4.85 22.09
C LEU A 177 -9.49 5.42 22.39
N GLU A 178 -8.88 5.00 23.51
CA GLU A 178 -7.58 5.45 23.96
C GLU A 178 -6.50 4.37 23.79
N VAL A 179 -5.24 4.79 23.51
CA VAL A 179 -4.08 3.91 23.28
C VAL A 179 -3.90 2.90 24.41
N ASP A 180 -3.99 3.32 25.67
CA ASP A 180 -3.83 2.43 26.82
C ASP A 180 -4.91 1.35 26.89
N SER A 181 -6.11 1.65 26.41
CA SER A 181 -7.19 0.67 26.30
C SER A 181 -6.85 -0.41 25.27
N VAL A 182 -6.33 0.00 24.11
CA VAL A 182 -5.86 -0.91 23.07
C VAL A 182 -4.72 -1.79 23.57
N LYS A 183 -3.71 -1.21 24.22
CA LYS A 183 -2.57 -1.94 24.81
C LYS A 183 -3.00 -2.99 25.83
N ARG A 184 -4.01 -2.70 26.66
CA ARG A 184 -4.58 -3.68 27.58
C ARG A 184 -5.25 -4.83 26.83
N ARG A 185 -6.01 -4.53 25.77
CA ARG A 185 -6.67 -5.54 24.94
C ARG A 185 -5.68 -6.41 24.15
N LEU A 186 -4.56 -5.86 23.70
CA LEU A 186 -3.50 -6.64 23.06
C LEU A 186 -2.93 -7.75 23.95
N LYS A 187 -2.97 -7.58 25.29
CA LYS A 187 -2.55 -8.62 26.25
C LYS A 187 -3.60 -9.72 26.46
N ASP A 188 -4.86 -9.44 26.12
CA ASP A 188 -5.97 -10.38 26.26
C ASP A 188 -6.04 -11.30 25.02
N LYS A 189 -5.50 -12.51 25.15
CA LYS A 189 -5.48 -13.50 24.06
C LYS A 189 -6.88 -14.02 23.68
N ALA A 190 -7.88 -13.87 24.54
CA ALA A 190 -9.25 -14.30 24.28
C ALA A 190 -10.02 -13.28 23.44
N PHE A 191 -9.62 -12.01 23.45
CA PHE A 191 -10.23 -10.94 22.69
C PHE A 191 -9.76 -10.95 21.24
N ALA A 192 -10.64 -10.77 20.24
CA ALA A 192 -10.35 -10.70 18.82
C ALA A 192 -9.31 -11.77 18.37
N LYS A 193 -9.63 -13.04 18.57
CA LYS A 193 -8.70 -14.19 18.38
C LYS A 193 -8.15 -14.31 16.96
N GLY A 194 -8.89 -13.81 15.95
CA GLY A 194 -8.47 -13.84 14.55
C GLY A 194 -7.34 -12.87 14.23
N VAL A 195 -7.08 -11.88 15.09
CA VAL A 195 -6.01 -10.89 14.86
C VAL A 195 -4.66 -11.41 15.34
N SER A 196 -3.64 -11.39 14.50
CA SER A 196 -2.26 -11.73 14.84
C SER A 196 -1.60 -10.61 15.65
N ARG A 197 -1.35 -10.85 16.96
CA ARG A 197 -0.64 -9.88 17.82
C ARG A 197 0.82 -9.74 17.45
N ASP A 198 1.37 -10.78 16.88
CA ASP A 198 2.78 -10.78 16.46
C ASP A 198 2.94 -9.93 15.22
N ASP A 199 2.00 -9.98 14.27
CA ASP A 199 2.01 -9.13 13.09
C ASP A 199 1.73 -7.66 13.43
N VAL A 200 0.83 -7.38 14.38
CA VAL A 200 0.64 -6.01 14.92
C VAL A 200 1.95 -5.43 15.48
N ARG A 201 2.77 -6.24 16.21
CA ARG A 201 4.06 -5.76 16.73
C ARG A 201 5.10 -5.63 15.62
N LYS A 202 5.23 -6.69 14.81
CA LYS A 202 6.16 -6.77 13.69
C LYS A 202 5.98 -5.62 12.70
N GLY A 203 4.72 -5.25 12.41
CA GLY A 203 4.42 -4.13 11.52
C GLY A 203 5.00 -2.80 12.02
N GLY A 204 4.82 -2.47 13.30
CA GLY A 204 5.44 -1.29 13.91
C GLY A 204 6.97 -1.34 13.88
N GLU A 205 7.56 -2.51 14.21
CA GLU A 205 9.00 -2.73 14.20
C GLU A 205 9.59 -2.58 12.79
N GLU A 206 8.97 -3.17 11.77
CA GLU A 206 9.42 -3.05 10.37
C GLU A 206 9.34 -1.63 9.82
N MET A 207 8.36 -0.83 10.28
CA MET A 207 8.29 0.59 9.94
C MET A 207 9.24 1.48 10.76
N GLY A 208 9.89 0.94 11.80
CA GLY A 208 10.67 1.72 12.76
C GLY A 208 9.82 2.70 13.59
N VAL A 209 8.53 2.42 13.80
CA VAL A 209 7.58 3.24 14.54
C VAL A 209 7.22 2.55 15.86
N PRO A 210 7.38 3.20 17.00
CA PRO A 210 6.94 2.65 18.29
C PRO A 210 5.45 2.25 18.24
N LEU A 211 5.12 1.08 18.78
CA LEU A 211 3.75 0.54 18.72
C LEU A 211 2.70 1.52 19.24
N GLU A 212 3.00 2.26 20.30
CA GLU A 212 2.08 3.25 20.86
C GLU A 212 1.79 4.40 19.91
N GLU A 213 2.82 4.87 19.20
CA GLU A 213 2.69 5.92 18.20
C GLU A 213 1.90 5.40 16.99
N HIS A 214 2.16 4.16 16.56
CA HIS A 214 1.42 3.52 15.48
C HIS A 214 -0.06 3.38 15.83
N ILE A 215 -0.39 2.88 17.03
CA ILE A 215 -1.78 2.79 17.53
C ILE A 215 -2.43 4.17 17.55
N ALA A 216 -1.77 5.19 18.11
CA ALA A 216 -2.32 6.54 18.18
C ALA A 216 -2.60 7.13 16.80
N PHE A 217 -1.68 6.92 15.85
CA PHE A 217 -1.80 7.40 14.48
C PHE A 217 -2.97 6.74 13.75
N CYS A 218 -3.10 5.41 13.83
CA CYS A 218 -4.21 4.69 13.21
C CYS A 218 -5.56 5.04 13.87
N ILE A 219 -5.62 5.23 15.19
CA ILE A 219 -6.85 5.74 15.85
C ILE A 219 -7.24 7.11 15.29
N ALA A 220 -6.29 8.02 15.11
CA ALA A 220 -6.56 9.35 14.55
C ALA A 220 -7.12 9.25 13.12
N ALA A 221 -6.49 8.43 12.27
CA ALA A 221 -6.96 8.18 10.90
C ALA A 221 -8.39 7.59 10.87
N LEU A 222 -8.68 6.61 11.71
CA LEU A 222 -10.03 6.01 11.79
C LEU A 222 -11.09 6.98 12.33
N ARG A 223 -10.71 7.91 13.23
CA ARG A 223 -11.61 8.95 13.74
C ARG A 223 -12.09 9.90 12.65
N GLU A 224 -11.23 10.25 11.69
CA GLU A 224 -11.59 11.09 10.53
C GLU A 224 -12.66 10.43 9.66
N HIS A 225 -12.70 9.10 9.61
CA HIS A 225 -13.61 8.30 8.80
C HIS A 225 -14.69 7.56 9.62
N ALA A 226 -14.89 7.94 10.88
CA ALA A 226 -15.77 7.23 11.82
C ALA A 226 -17.20 7.00 11.32
N ASP A 227 -17.78 7.95 10.58
CA ASP A 227 -19.12 7.84 10.02
C ASP A 227 -19.18 6.80 8.91
N ALA A 228 -18.28 6.89 7.93
CA ALA A 228 -18.23 5.98 6.79
C ALA A 228 -17.94 4.53 7.23
N LEU A 229 -17.14 4.35 8.28
CA LEU A 229 -16.79 3.06 8.85
C LEU A 229 -17.87 2.50 9.82
N GLY A 230 -18.85 3.33 10.20
CA GLY A 230 -19.83 2.96 11.23
C GLY A 230 -19.22 2.85 12.64
N LEU A 231 -18.13 3.59 12.88
CA LEU A 231 -17.37 3.59 14.14
C LEU A 231 -17.65 4.83 15.03
N ARG A 232 -18.63 5.66 14.68
CA ARG A 232 -19.04 6.79 15.53
C ARG A 232 -19.73 6.32 16.82
N GLY A 233 -20.47 5.23 16.74
CA GLY A 233 -21.23 4.69 17.87
C GLY A 233 -22.31 5.66 18.35
N THR A 234 -22.49 5.77 19.68
CA THR A 234 -23.49 6.62 20.32
C THR A 234 -22.96 8.02 20.69
N ILE A 235 -21.72 8.33 20.36
CA ILE A 235 -21.14 9.67 20.65
C ILE A 235 -21.70 10.69 19.65
N VAL A 236 -22.52 11.60 20.17
CA VAL A 236 -22.95 12.79 19.43
C VAL A 236 -21.87 13.85 19.60
N THR A 237 -21.16 14.19 18.54
CA THR A 237 -20.32 15.40 18.53
C THR A 237 -21.24 16.59 18.67
N GLN A 238 -21.14 17.34 19.79
CA GLN A 238 -21.76 18.66 19.87
C GLN A 238 -21.16 19.49 18.72
N ALA A 239 -22.00 19.89 17.78
CA ALA A 239 -21.61 20.87 16.78
C ALA A 239 -21.08 22.09 17.54
N ALA A 240 -19.88 22.53 17.23
CA ALA A 240 -19.33 23.76 17.76
C ALA A 240 -20.30 24.88 17.33
N THR A 241 -21.08 25.37 18.29
CA THR A 241 -21.92 26.57 18.12
C THR A 241 -20.93 27.74 18.13
N THR A 242 -20.60 28.23 16.94
CA THR A 242 -19.93 29.50 16.72
C THR A 242 -20.94 30.62 16.82
#